data_c1e81075ffae9afac13a718e05419456
#
_entry.id   c1e81075ffae9afac13a718e05419456
#
_cell.length_a   1.000
_cell.length_b   1.000
_cell.length_c   1.000
_cell.angle_alpha   90.00
_cell.angle_beta   90.00
_cell.angle_gamma   90.00
#
_symmetry.space_group_name_H-M   'P 1'
#
loop_
_entity.id
_entity.type
_entity.pdbx_description
1 polymer ?
#
loop_
_entity_poly.entity_id
_entity_poly.type
_entity_poly.pdbx_seq_one_letter_code
_entity_poly.pdbx_strand_id
1 'polypeptide(L)'
;KIAMRAVRLKKDRDFLTFALAPCHSLDKEELIVSALAGEETMITYLGRTAYASGLPALQKGVSAFETWGRDLFMQRIRPQKYQPFGLGPLAAYYLARESEIRAVRLILSAKRNHLPPQWVRERIGEMYV
;
A
#
# COMPACT_ATOMS: atom_id res chain seq x y z
N LYS A 1 -2.64 3.63 3.80
CA LYS A 1 -1.50 3.28 4.69
C LYS A 1 -1.35 4.28 5.83
N ILE A 2 -1.10 5.58 5.52
CA ILE A 2 -0.89 6.64 6.52
C ILE A 2 -2.06 6.68 7.50
N ALA A 3 -3.30 6.74 7.03
CA ALA A 3 -4.49 6.81 7.88
C ALA A 3 -4.60 5.60 8.83
N MET A 4 -4.36 4.36 8.37
CA MET A 4 -4.37 3.17 9.23
C MET A 4 -3.30 3.21 10.33
N ARG A 5 -2.11 3.69 10.01
CA ARG A 5 -1.06 3.89 11.01
C ARG A 5 -1.41 4.99 12.00
N ALA A 6 -2.02 6.08 11.52
CA ALA A 6 -2.44 7.20 12.35
C ALA A 6 -3.52 6.78 13.37
N VAL A 7 -4.49 5.95 12.98
CA VAL A 7 -5.49 5.36 13.88
C VAL A 7 -4.80 4.62 15.03
N ARG A 8 -3.86 3.71 14.71
CA ARG A 8 -3.14 2.93 15.72
C ARG A 8 -2.25 3.77 16.63
N LEU A 9 -1.68 4.85 16.09
CA LEU A 9 -0.84 5.79 16.83
C LEU A 9 -1.63 6.92 17.50
N LYS A 10 -2.97 6.90 17.41
CA LYS A 10 -3.90 7.91 17.96
C LYS A 10 -3.48 9.32 17.58
N LYS A 11 -3.15 9.52 16.30
CA LYS A 11 -2.80 10.84 15.75
C LYS A 11 -4.05 11.70 15.61
N ASP A 12 -3.86 13.03 15.79
CA ASP A 12 -4.90 14.03 15.70
C ASP A 12 -5.32 14.38 14.26
N ARG A 13 -6.35 15.21 14.16
CA ARG A 13 -6.89 15.68 12.88
C ARG A 13 -5.88 16.48 12.08
N ASP A 14 -5.11 17.33 12.76
CA ASP A 14 -4.15 18.23 12.12
C ASP A 14 -3.04 17.42 11.42
N PHE A 15 -2.55 16.39 12.10
CA PHE A 15 -1.62 15.43 11.50
C PHE A 15 -2.21 14.75 10.25
N LEU A 16 -3.44 14.26 10.34
CA LEU A 16 -4.11 13.60 9.21
C LEU A 16 -4.34 14.55 8.04
N THR A 17 -4.76 15.77 8.32
CA THR A 17 -4.99 16.81 7.31
C THR A 17 -3.71 17.15 6.56
N PHE A 18 -2.59 17.22 7.26
CA PHE A 18 -1.29 17.51 6.67
C PHE A 18 -0.70 16.28 5.93
N ALA A 19 -0.80 15.09 6.51
CA ALA A 19 -0.16 13.88 6.00
C ALA A 19 -0.90 13.21 4.83
N LEU A 20 -2.20 13.50 4.65
CA LEU A 20 -3.01 12.91 3.59
C LEU A 20 -3.09 13.84 2.38
N ALA A 21 -2.55 13.40 1.25
CA ALA A 21 -2.73 14.08 -0.02
C ALA A 21 -4.16 13.89 -0.56
N PRO A 22 -4.70 14.88 -1.31
CA PRO A 22 -5.97 14.69 -2.04
C PRO A 22 -5.86 13.53 -3.02
N CYS A 23 -6.94 12.77 -3.17
CA CYS A 23 -6.99 11.59 -4.02
C CYS A 23 -8.37 11.49 -4.68
N HIS A 24 -8.43 11.21 -5.99
CA HIS A 24 -9.69 11.07 -6.72
C HIS A 24 -10.52 9.84 -6.30
N SER A 25 -9.87 8.80 -5.76
CA SER A 25 -10.51 7.54 -5.40
C SER A 25 -11.03 7.48 -3.97
N LEU A 26 -10.76 8.49 -3.15
CA LEU A 26 -11.18 8.58 -1.76
C LEU A 26 -11.53 10.04 -1.42
N ASP A 27 -12.61 10.23 -0.69
CA ASP A 27 -12.87 11.51 -0.04
C ASP A 27 -11.94 11.68 1.17
N LYS A 28 -11.14 12.76 1.16
CA LYS A 28 -10.15 13.03 2.19
C LYS A 28 -10.79 13.30 3.54
N GLU A 29 -11.88 14.09 3.57
CA GLU A 29 -12.55 14.47 4.82
C GLU A 29 -13.26 13.26 5.44
N GLU A 30 -13.97 12.46 4.65
CA GLU A 30 -14.58 11.22 5.13
C GLU A 30 -13.54 10.24 5.68
N LEU A 31 -12.38 10.13 5.00
CA LEU A 31 -11.27 9.31 5.46
C LEU A 31 -10.72 9.78 6.81
N ILE A 32 -10.57 11.10 7.01
CA ILE A 32 -10.10 11.69 8.27
C ILE A 32 -11.12 11.44 9.38
N VAL A 33 -12.41 11.72 9.14
CA VAL A 33 -13.47 11.48 10.11
C VAL A 33 -13.54 10.01 10.50
N SER A 34 -13.49 9.11 9.53
CA SER A 34 -13.50 7.66 9.77
C SER A 34 -12.28 7.19 10.57
N ALA A 35 -11.11 7.76 10.29
CA ALA A 35 -9.88 7.45 11.02
C ALA A 35 -9.93 7.93 12.47
N LEU A 36 -10.49 9.11 12.73
CA LEU A 36 -10.66 9.65 14.10
C LEU A 36 -11.71 8.88 14.91
N ALA A 37 -12.75 8.36 14.24
CA ALA A 37 -13.78 7.53 14.87
C ALA A 37 -13.29 6.12 15.25
N GLY A 38 -12.20 5.64 14.64
CA GLY A 38 -11.57 4.36 14.98
C GLY A 38 -11.43 3.37 13.83
N GLU A 39 -10.82 2.22 14.14
CA GLU A 39 -10.46 1.20 13.14
C GLU A 39 -11.70 0.60 12.46
N GLU A 40 -12.76 0.31 13.20
CA GLU A 40 -14.01 -0.29 12.65
C GLU A 40 -14.72 0.63 11.67
N THR A 41 -14.86 1.91 12.03
CA THR A 41 -15.47 2.93 11.16
C THR A 41 -14.66 3.10 9.88
N MET A 42 -13.35 3.08 10.00
CA MET A 42 -12.45 3.16 8.85
C MET A 42 -12.55 1.92 7.94
N ILE A 43 -12.67 0.72 8.49
CA ILE A 43 -12.91 -0.51 7.74
C ILE A 43 -14.23 -0.42 6.99
N THR A 44 -15.30 0.04 7.64
CA THR A 44 -16.61 0.25 7.04
C THR A 44 -16.56 1.26 5.89
N TYR A 45 -15.87 2.38 6.07
CA TYR A 45 -15.65 3.35 5.02
C TYR A 45 -14.90 2.75 3.81
N LEU A 46 -13.78 2.06 4.05
CA LEU A 46 -12.99 1.42 2.99
C LEU A 46 -13.80 0.38 2.22
N GLY A 47 -14.74 -0.31 2.87
CA GLY A 47 -15.63 -1.29 2.26
C GLY A 47 -16.59 -0.70 1.21
N ARG A 48 -16.83 0.60 1.24
CA ARG A 48 -17.66 1.34 0.26
C ARG A 48 -16.84 1.94 -0.88
N THR A 49 -15.53 1.77 -0.88
CA THR A 49 -14.60 2.35 -1.84
C THR A 49 -14.02 1.29 -2.79
N ALA A 50 -13.27 1.74 -3.78
CA ALA A 50 -12.52 0.86 -4.68
C ALA A 50 -11.47 -0.04 -3.97
N TYR A 51 -11.24 0.16 -2.68
CA TYR A 51 -10.29 -0.59 -1.86
C TYR A 51 -10.94 -1.70 -1.01
N ALA A 52 -12.22 -1.96 -1.21
CA ALA A 52 -12.96 -3.02 -0.50
C ALA A 52 -12.29 -4.41 -0.62
N SER A 53 -11.70 -4.72 -1.78
CA SER A 53 -10.97 -5.96 -2.01
C SER A 53 -9.72 -6.14 -1.13
N GLY A 54 -9.24 -5.07 -0.49
CA GLY A 54 -8.13 -5.12 0.47
C GLY A 54 -8.53 -5.45 1.90
N LEU A 55 -9.82 -5.48 2.23
CA LEU A 55 -10.28 -5.73 3.60
C LEU A 55 -9.85 -7.08 4.17
N PRO A 56 -9.88 -8.19 3.42
CA PRO A 56 -9.38 -9.47 3.92
C PRO A 56 -7.88 -9.43 4.27
N ALA A 57 -7.10 -8.64 3.53
CA ALA A 57 -5.70 -8.43 3.85
C ALA A 57 -5.53 -7.57 5.11
N LEU A 58 -6.41 -6.56 5.29
CA LEU A 58 -6.40 -5.71 6.48
C LEU A 58 -6.73 -6.48 7.76
N GLN A 59 -7.63 -7.45 7.72
CA GLN A 59 -7.94 -8.36 8.84
C GLN A 59 -6.73 -9.19 9.27
N LYS A 60 -5.83 -9.54 8.33
CA LYS A 60 -4.55 -10.21 8.63
C LYS A 60 -3.50 -9.26 9.22
N GLY A 61 -3.73 -7.96 9.14
CA GLY A 61 -2.88 -6.92 9.68
C GLY A 61 -2.43 -5.87 8.66
N VAL A 62 -1.91 -4.75 9.18
CA VAL A 62 -1.48 -3.61 8.35
C VAL A 62 -0.38 -4.00 7.36
N SER A 63 0.54 -4.89 7.74
CA SER A 63 1.61 -5.34 6.84
C SER A 63 1.07 -6.10 5.63
N ALA A 64 0.06 -6.97 5.84
CA ALA A 64 -0.60 -7.70 4.77
C ALA A 64 -1.38 -6.74 3.85
N PHE A 65 -2.07 -5.75 4.42
CA PHE A 65 -2.74 -4.70 3.65
C PHE A 65 -1.75 -3.84 2.84
N GLU A 66 -0.58 -3.54 3.39
CA GLU A 66 0.47 -2.83 2.66
C GLU A 66 1.03 -3.65 1.50
N THR A 67 1.17 -4.96 1.67
CA THR A 67 1.58 -5.87 0.58
C THR A 67 0.50 -5.93 -0.50
N TRP A 68 -0.76 -6.15 -0.13
CA TRP A 68 -1.89 -6.10 -1.06
C TRP A 68 -1.93 -4.77 -1.85
N GLY A 69 -1.72 -3.64 -1.19
CA GLY A 69 -1.70 -2.32 -1.86
C GLY A 69 -0.54 -2.15 -2.85
N ARG A 70 0.60 -2.79 -2.60
CA ARG A 70 1.71 -2.83 -3.58
C ARG A 70 1.38 -3.72 -4.76
N ASP A 71 0.78 -4.87 -4.50
CA ASP A 71 0.38 -5.81 -5.55
C ASP A 71 -0.68 -5.19 -6.47
N LEU A 72 -1.69 -4.53 -5.89
CA LEU A 72 -2.68 -3.76 -6.64
C LEU A 72 -2.03 -2.68 -7.52
N PHE A 73 -1.06 -1.96 -6.99
CA PHE A 73 -0.31 -0.95 -7.74
C PHE A 73 0.49 -1.58 -8.88
N MET A 74 1.18 -2.69 -8.60
CA MET A 74 1.97 -3.42 -9.59
C MET A 74 1.09 -3.96 -10.73
N GLN A 75 -0.08 -4.51 -10.40
CA GLN A 75 -1.06 -4.95 -11.39
C GLN A 75 -1.55 -3.80 -12.29
N ARG A 76 -1.71 -2.59 -11.74
CA ARG A 76 -2.13 -1.39 -12.49
C ARG A 76 -1.06 -0.87 -13.45
N ILE A 77 0.22 -0.97 -13.10
CA ILE A 77 1.31 -0.50 -13.96
C ILE A 77 1.79 -1.54 -14.96
N ARG A 78 1.60 -2.84 -14.68
CA ARG A 78 2.07 -3.94 -15.54
C ARG A 78 1.60 -3.84 -17.01
N PRO A 79 0.36 -3.43 -17.35
CA PRO A 79 -0.07 -3.26 -18.73
C PRO A 79 0.70 -2.19 -19.50
N GLN A 80 1.35 -1.24 -18.81
CA GLN A 80 2.11 -0.18 -19.46
C GLN A 80 3.31 -0.69 -20.26
N LYS A 81 3.82 -1.89 -19.97
CA LYS A 81 4.90 -2.51 -20.75
C LYS A 81 4.52 -2.77 -22.22
N TYR A 82 3.23 -2.84 -22.52
CA TYR A 82 2.72 -3.07 -23.88
C TYR A 82 2.37 -1.78 -24.62
N GLN A 83 2.50 -0.62 -23.98
CA GLN A 83 2.25 0.67 -24.62
C GLN A 83 3.52 1.16 -25.32
N PRO A 84 3.52 1.33 -26.65
CA PRO A 84 4.73 1.69 -27.39
C PRO A 84 5.14 3.16 -27.21
N PHE A 85 4.22 4.04 -26.79
CA PHE A 85 4.43 5.48 -26.75
C PHE A 85 3.99 6.09 -25.41
N GLY A 86 4.55 7.26 -25.10
CA GLY A 86 4.20 8.07 -23.94
C GLY A 86 5.11 7.84 -22.73
N LEU A 87 4.79 8.52 -21.62
CA LEU A 87 5.57 8.45 -20.37
C LEU A 87 5.21 7.21 -19.51
N GLY A 88 4.08 6.54 -19.83
CA GLY A 88 3.60 5.39 -19.08
C GLY A 88 4.62 4.26 -18.94
N PRO A 89 5.18 3.74 -20.05
CA PRO A 89 6.19 2.68 -19.99
C PRO A 89 7.44 3.06 -19.21
N LEU A 90 7.90 4.29 -19.38
CA LEU A 90 9.09 4.78 -18.66
C LEU A 90 8.85 4.88 -17.16
N ALA A 91 7.71 5.45 -16.76
CA ALA A 91 7.32 5.52 -15.36
C ALA A 91 7.12 4.12 -14.76
N ALA A 92 6.46 3.22 -15.49
CA ALA A 92 6.25 1.83 -15.05
C ALA A 92 7.57 1.08 -14.89
N TYR A 93 8.52 1.26 -15.81
CA TYR A 93 9.86 0.69 -15.70
C TYR A 93 10.60 1.20 -14.46
N TYR A 94 10.59 2.51 -14.22
CA TYR A 94 11.23 3.09 -13.05
C TYR A 94 10.65 2.53 -11.74
N LEU A 95 9.32 2.48 -11.63
CA LEU A 95 8.62 1.97 -10.45
C LEU A 95 8.85 0.47 -10.24
N ALA A 96 8.95 -0.29 -11.35
CA ALA A 96 9.30 -1.70 -11.30
C ALA A 96 10.72 -1.91 -10.75
N ARG A 97 11.68 -1.15 -11.25
CA ARG A 97 13.07 -1.20 -10.76
C ARG A 97 13.20 -0.80 -9.30
N GLU A 98 12.46 0.22 -8.87
CA GLU A 98 12.41 0.59 -7.45
C GLU A 98 11.85 -0.54 -6.59
N SER A 99 10.82 -1.25 -7.06
CA SER A 99 10.24 -2.40 -6.36
C SER A 99 11.24 -3.57 -6.26
N GLU A 100 11.97 -3.88 -7.34
CA GLU A 100 13.01 -4.91 -7.33
C GLU A 100 14.13 -4.59 -6.35
N ILE A 101 14.63 -3.36 -6.36
CA ILE A 101 15.67 -2.90 -5.41
C ILE A 101 15.17 -3.06 -3.96
N ARG A 102 13.93 -2.72 -3.71
CA ARG A 102 13.31 -2.89 -2.38
C ARG A 102 13.24 -4.37 -1.98
N ALA A 103 12.85 -5.26 -2.90
CA ALA A 103 12.81 -6.69 -2.67
C ALA A 103 14.21 -7.25 -2.35
N VAL A 104 15.23 -6.88 -3.12
CA VAL A 104 16.61 -7.28 -2.88
C VAL A 104 17.11 -6.80 -1.51
N ARG A 105 16.85 -5.52 -1.16
CA ARG A 105 17.21 -4.98 0.16
C ARG A 105 16.53 -5.74 1.30
N LEU A 106 15.24 -6.10 1.12
CA LEU A 106 14.50 -6.90 2.09
C LEU A 106 15.13 -8.29 2.29
N ILE A 107 15.46 -8.97 1.19
CA ILE A 107 16.09 -10.30 1.23
C ILE A 107 17.46 -10.24 1.92
N LEU A 108 18.30 -9.27 1.53
CA LEU A 108 19.62 -9.11 2.13
C LEU A 108 19.55 -8.78 3.62
N SER A 109 18.64 -7.88 4.01
CA SER A 109 18.39 -7.53 5.40
C SER A 109 17.90 -8.75 6.20
N ALA A 110 16.98 -9.52 5.63
CA ALA A 110 16.47 -10.73 6.29
C ALA A 110 17.56 -11.79 6.45
N LYS A 111 18.39 -12.02 5.44
CA LYS A 111 19.54 -12.93 5.53
C LYS A 111 20.55 -12.48 6.60
N ARG A 112 20.86 -11.20 6.62
CA ARG A 112 21.80 -10.63 7.61
C ARG A 112 21.29 -10.79 9.05
N ASN A 113 19.97 -10.70 9.24
CA ASN A 113 19.34 -10.81 10.57
C ASN A 113 18.81 -12.22 10.87
N HIS A 114 19.17 -13.22 10.06
CA HIS A 114 18.74 -14.63 10.22
C HIS A 114 17.21 -14.81 10.33
N LEU A 115 16.44 -13.98 9.63
CA LEU A 115 14.98 -14.07 9.60
C LEU A 115 14.52 -15.28 8.76
N PRO A 116 13.42 -15.95 9.15
CA PRO A 116 12.92 -17.10 8.42
C PRO A 116 12.51 -16.74 6.99
N PRO A 117 12.75 -17.63 5.99
CA PRO A 117 12.38 -17.37 4.59
C PRO A 117 10.90 -17.08 4.38
N GLN A 118 10.03 -17.65 5.21
CA GLN A 118 8.59 -17.40 5.15
C GLN A 118 8.25 -15.94 5.44
N TRP A 119 8.92 -15.33 6.40
CA TRP A 119 8.77 -13.90 6.72
C TRP A 119 9.09 -13.00 5.51
N VAL A 120 10.10 -13.40 4.72
CA VAL A 120 10.50 -12.69 3.50
C VAL A 120 9.42 -12.84 2.41
N ARG A 121 8.95 -14.07 2.16
CA ARG A 121 7.93 -14.36 1.14
C ARG A 121 6.63 -13.57 1.37
N GLU A 122 6.20 -13.45 2.61
CA GLU A 122 4.99 -12.69 2.97
C GLU A 122 5.10 -11.19 2.68
N ARG A 123 6.32 -10.66 2.55
CA ARG A 123 6.59 -9.22 2.42
C ARG A 123 7.11 -8.77 1.07
N ILE A 124 7.58 -9.67 0.24
CA ILE A 124 8.10 -9.31 -1.10
C ILE A 124 6.98 -8.78 -1.99
N GLY A 125 5.80 -9.39 -1.98
CA GLY A 125 4.70 -9.04 -2.87
C GLY A 125 4.94 -9.49 -4.32
N GLU A 126 4.07 -9.06 -5.24
CA GLU A 126 4.18 -9.35 -6.67
C GLU A 126 5.33 -8.58 -7.34
N MET A 127 6.01 -9.25 -8.26
CA MET A 127 7.05 -8.66 -9.10
C MET A 127 6.45 -8.18 -10.43
N TYR A 128 7.11 -7.22 -11.08
CA TYR A 128 6.67 -6.64 -12.35
C TYR A 128 6.76 -7.60 -13.54
N VAL A 129 7.66 -8.59 -13.48
CA VAL A 129 7.92 -9.56 -14.55
C VAL A 129 6.81 -10.58 -14.66
#